data_1d64f2f28e54eba88571216bed742b48
#
_entry.id   1d64f2f28e54eba88571216bed742b48
#
_cell.length_a   1.000
_cell.length_b   1.000
_cell.length_c   1.000
_cell.angle_alpha   90.00
_cell.angle_beta   90.00
_cell.angle_gamma   90.00
#
_symmetry.space_group_name_H-M   'P 1'
#
loop_
_entity.id
_entity.type
_entity.pdbx_description
1 polymer ?
#
loop_
_entity_poly.entity_id
_entity_poly.type
_entity_poly.pdbx_seq_one_letter_code
_entity_poly.pdbx_strand_id
1 'polypeptide(L)'
;MRRAKIVCTMGPAVESAEKVKELIDAGMNMARLNLSHGGYEEHQSRLDRVREAAKAAGKPIAILVDLQGPKIRLARFANGPHELERGDIFTITTDEVEGTKDRVGTTYKGLPGDCKPGDRILIDDGKVTVEVVEVKGNDVVTKVIQPGAVSNSKGINLPGVAVSVPALSEKDKEDLRWGMKAGADFIALSFVRNAADNKDVHVIMDEVGFRIPVIAKIEKPQALDNLEEIVAAFDGIMVARGDLGVEMPIEEVPLVQKRCIELAREAAKPVIVATQMLDSMITNSSPTRAEATDCANAVLDGADALMLSGETSVGAFAIEAVATMARIIARTEEGGFEMIRALRTTPKKKGGAITRAAAEVGAIVGAKYLVTFTQSGDSARRMARLRSPIPIVAFTPEVGTYNRLALSWGVEPEVTPMVKHTDEMVKQADTLLIESGRAHVGENVVIVAGSPPGIPGSTNAMRVHVVGDAVGGVVAAYR
;
A
#
# COMPACT_ATOMS: atom_id res chain seq x y z
N MET A 1 -1.53 9.94 -19.67
CA MET A 1 -1.68 8.67 -18.90
C MET A 1 -1.36 8.92 -17.44
N ARG A 2 -2.17 8.41 -16.48
CA ARG A 2 -1.92 8.52 -15.06
C ARG A 2 -0.95 7.41 -14.60
N ARG A 3 0.12 7.76 -13.89
CA ARG A 3 1.17 6.83 -13.46
C ARG A 3 1.03 6.37 -12.02
N ALA A 4 0.79 7.29 -11.07
CA ALA A 4 0.49 6.92 -9.70
C ALA A 4 -0.87 6.20 -9.63
N LYS A 5 -0.94 5.19 -8.77
CA LYS A 5 -2.05 4.24 -8.68
C LYS A 5 -3.04 4.66 -7.61
N ILE A 6 -4.25 4.10 -7.64
CA ILE A 6 -5.29 4.34 -6.64
C ILE A 6 -5.69 3.03 -5.99
N VAL A 7 -5.64 3.00 -4.66
CA VAL A 7 -6.14 1.92 -3.82
C VAL A 7 -7.49 2.32 -3.27
N CYS A 8 -8.52 1.49 -3.47
CA CYS A 8 -9.87 1.74 -2.97
C CYS A 8 -10.24 0.70 -1.90
N THR A 9 -10.67 1.15 -0.74
CA THR A 9 -11.21 0.24 0.29
C THR A 9 -12.62 -0.17 -0.10
N MET A 10 -12.83 -1.48 -0.18
CA MET A 10 -14.14 -2.06 -0.46
C MET A 10 -15.02 -2.04 0.78
N GLY A 11 -16.29 -1.73 0.61
CA GLY A 11 -17.26 -1.67 1.69
C GLY A 11 -18.68 -1.48 1.17
N PRO A 12 -19.66 -1.25 2.08
CA PRO A 12 -21.09 -1.18 1.74
C PRO A 12 -21.45 -0.21 0.62
N ALA A 13 -20.70 0.91 0.48
CA ALA A 13 -21.00 1.91 -0.55
C ALA A 13 -20.74 1.42 -1.98
N VAL A 14 -19.94 0.36 -2.16
CA VAL A 14 -19.45 -0.11 -3.46
C VAL A 14 -19.56 -1.63 -3.63
N GLU A 15 -20.60 -2.24 -3.04
CA GLU A 15 -20.77 -3.69 -3.06
C GLU A 15 -21.34 -4.26 -4.37
N SER A 16 -22.12 -3.49 -5.14
CA SER A 16 -22.72 -4.02 -6.36
C SER A 16 -21.69 -4.19 -7.48
N ALA A 17 -21.97 -5.12 -8.41
CA ALA A 17 -21.09 -5.36 -9.56
C ALA A 17 -20.94 -4.09 -10.43
N GLU A 18 -22.01 -3.30 -10.57
CA GLU A 18 -22.01 -2.03 -11.30
C GLU A 18 -21.06 -1.02 -10.62
N LYS A 19 -21.15 -0.90 -9.27
CA LYS A 19 -20.26 0.01 -8.53
C LYS A 19 -18.80 -0.40 -8.60
N VAL A 20 -18.50 -1.69 -8.54
CA VAL A 20 -17.13 -2.19 -8.72
C VAL A 20 -16.61 -1.85 -10.13
N LYS A 21 -17.45 -2.02 -11.17
CA LYS A 21 -17.10 -1.61 -12.54
C LYS A 21 -16.86 -0.11 -12.62
N GLU A 22 -17.74 0.71 -12.03
CA GLU A 22 -17.59 2.17 -11.99
C GLU A 22 -16.28 2.59 -11.29
N LEU A 23 -15.88 1.91 -10.18
CA LEU A 23 -14.59 2.15 -9.52
C LEU A 23 -13.40 1.88 -10.45
N ILE A 24 -13.43 0.76 -11.19
CA ILE A 24 -12.37 0.40 -12.15
C ILE A 24 -12.31 1.44 -13.29
N ASP A 25 -13.44 1.86 -13.79
CA ASP A 25 -13.52 2.86 -14.86
C ASP A 25 -13.08 4.25 -14.37
N ALA A 26 -13.41 4.62 -13.12
CA ALA A 26 -12.95 5.85 -12.47
C ALA A 26 -11.43 5.86 -12.19
N GLY A 27 -10.80 4.67 -12.12
CA GLY A 27 -9.35 4.57 -12.02
C GLY A 27 -8.79 3.73 -10.88
N MET A 28 -9.58 2.88 -10.23
CA MET A 28 -9.08 1.92 -9.24
C MET A 28 -8.04 0.99 -9.85
N ASN A 29 -6.94 0.75 -9.14
CA ASN A 29 -5.87 -0.18 -9.50
C ASN A 29 -5.71 -1.30 -8.48
N MET A 30 -6.14 -1.09 -7.24
CA MET A 30 -6.09 -2.07 -6.17
C MET A 30 -7.34 -1.96 -5.31
N ALA A 31 -7.95 -3.09 -4.99
CA ALA A 31 -9.03 -3.20 -4.03
C ALA A 31 -8.46 -3.65 -2.68
N ARG A 32 -8.75 -2.88 -1.62
CA ARG A 32 -8.37 -3.20 -0.24
C ARG A 32 -9.56 -3.82 0.50
N LEU A 33 -9.35 -5.00 1.07
CA LEU A 33 -10.25 -5.68 1.98
C LEU A 33 -9.75 -5.46 3.41
N ASN A 34 -10.46 -4.63 4.19
CA ASN A 34 -10.08 -4.31 5.57
C ASN A 34 -10.72 -5.31 6.54
N LEU A 35 -9.94 -6.26 7.06
CA LEU A 35 -10.43 -7.33 7.94
C LEU A 35 -10.69 -6.88 9.38
N SER A 36 -10.58 -5.57 9.67
CA SER A 36 -11.07 -5.00 10.93
C SER A 36 -12.60 -4.98 11.01
N HIS A 37 -13.30 -5.13 9.87
CA HIS A 37 -14.76 -5.04 9.76
C HIS A 37 -15.28 -6.09 8.77
N GLY A 38 -16.47 -6.62 9.03
CA GLY A 38 -17.11 -7.61 8.17
C GLY A 38 -16.65 -9.05 8.41
N GLY A 39 -17.35 -9.99 7.81
CA GLY A 39 -17.05 -11.42 7.86
C GLY A 39 -16.40 -11.94 6.58
N TYR A 40 -15.90 -13.16 6.62
CA TYR A 40 -15.21 -13.78 5.46
C TYR A 40 -16.12 -13.92 4.25
N GLU A 41 -17.40 -14.21 4.43
CA GLU A 41 -18.37 -14.33 3.32
C GLU A 41 -18.53 -13.00 2.57
N GLU A 42 -18.61 -11.89 3.30
CA GLU A 42 -18.71 -10.55 2.70
C GLU A 42 -17.41 -10.21 1.93
N HIS A 43 -16.25 -10.49 2.54
CA HIS A 43 -14.96 -10.24 1.91
C HIS A 43 -14.74 -11.12 0.67
N GLN A 44 -15.16 -12.40 0.72
CA GLN A 44 -15.10 -13.28 -0.44
C GLN A 44 -15.96 -12.76 -1.58
N SER A 45 -17.20 -12.38 -1.28
CA SER A 45 -18.11 -11.81 -2.27
C SER A 45 -17.54 -10.53 -2.93
N ARG A 46 -16.92 -9.64 -2.15
CA ARG A 46 -16.26 -8.44 -2.66
C ARG A 46 -15.07 -8.79 -3.56
N LEU A 47 -14.23 -9.73 -3.13
CA LEU A 47 -13.08 -10.21 -3.90
C LEU A 47 -13.52 -10.80 -5.24
N ASP A 48 -14.51 -11.67 -5.25
CA ASP A 48 -15.00 -12.34 -6.46
C ASP A 48 -15.54 -11.30 -7.46
N ARG A 49 -16.34 -10.34 -7.01
CA ARG A 49 -16.84 -9.25 -7.86
C ARG A 49 -15.72 -8.41 -8.46
N VAL A 50 -14.66 -8.10 -7.68
CA VAL A 50 -13.50 -7.36 -8.19
C VAL A 50 -12.79 -8.17 -9.28
N ARG A 51 -12.58 -9.48 -9.07
CA ARG A 51 -11.93 -10.36 -10.06
C ARG A 51 -12.75 -10.47 -11.34
N GLU A 52 -14.06 -10.63 -11.23
CA GLU A 52 -14.97 -10.66 -12.39
C GLU A 52 -14.96 -9.35 -13.16
N ALA A 53 -15.09 -8.22 -12.47
CA ALA A 53 -15.08 -6.90 -13.10
C ALA A 53 -13.72 -6.59 -13.75
N ALA A 54 -12.61 -6.93 -13.10
CA ALA A 54 -11.26 -6.77 -13.64
C ALA A 54 -11.06 -7.57 -14.92
N LYS A 55 -11.52 -8.84 -14.93
CA LYS A 55 -11.48 -9.72 -16.11
C LYS A 55 -12.32 -9.14 -17.25
N ALA A 56 -13.54 -8.69 -16.95
CA ALA A 56 -14.43 -8.10 -17.95
C ALA A 56 -13.87 -6.79 -18.54
N ALA A 57 -13.17 -6.00 -17.72
CA ALA A 57 -12.52 -4.75 -18.16
C ALA A 57 -11.16 -4.98 -18.85
N GLY A 58 -10.60 -6.19 -18.80
CA GLY A 58 -9.25 -6.48 -19.28
C GLY A 58 -8.16 -5.67 -18.57
N LYS A 59 -8.39 -5.30 -17.29
CA LYS A 59 -7.49 -4.45 -16.51
C LYS A 59 -6.87 -5.21 -15.33
N PRO A 60 -5.57 -5.01 -15.03
CA PRO A 60 -4.96 -5.55 -13.82
C PRO A 60 -5.51 -4.82 -12.60
N ILE A 61 -6.14 -5.56 -11.69
CA ILE A 61 -6.59 -5.04 -10.40
C ILE A 61 -6.01 -5.95 -9.32
N ALA A 62 -5.17 -5.39 -8.47
CA ALA A 62 -4.62 -6.13 -7.34
C ALA A 62 -5.62 -6.21 -6.17
N ILE A 63 -5.51 -7.26 -5.37
CA ILE A 63 -6.27 -7.43 -4.13
C ILE A 63 -5.31 -7.35 -2.94
N LEU A 64 -5.57 -6.41 -2.04
CA LEU A 64 -4.87 -6.24 -0.78
C LEU A 64 -5.77 -6.69 0.38
N VAL A 65 -5.34 -7.69 1.12
CA VAL A 65 -5.96 -8.08 2.39
C VAL A 65 -5.20 -7.38 3.52
N ASP A 66 -5.89 -6.50 4.24
CA ASP A 66 -5.33 -5.68 5.31
C ASP A 66 -5.73 -6.25 6.67
N LEU A 67 -4.73 -6.81 7.38
CA LEU A 67 -4.92 -7.44 8.68
C LEU A 67 -5.18 -6.37 9.75
N GLN A 68 -6.04 -6.70 10.70
CA GLN A 68 -6.43 -5.77 11.77
C GLN A 68 -5.24 -5.37 12.65
N GLY A 69 -4.34 -6.31 12.93
CA GLY A 69 -3.30 -6.16 13.92
C GLY A 69 -3.79 -6.25 15.37
N PRO A 70 -2.87 -6.24 16.32
CA PRO A 70 -3.18 -6.36 17.74
C PRO A 70 -3.72 -5.04 18.31
N LYS A 71 -4.90 -4.62 17.86
CA LYS A 71 -5.52 -3.35 18.31
C LYS A 71 -5.94 -3.45 19.78
N ILE A 72 -5.38 -2.59 20.62
CA ILE A 72 -5.74 -2.45 22.03
C ILE A 72 -7.05 -1.66 22.12
N ARG A 73 -7.99 -2.12 22.95
CA ARG A 73 -9.31 -1.50 23.10
C ARG A 73 -9.74 -1.45 24.55
N LEU A 74 -10.57 -0.46 24.89
CA LEU A 74 -11.41 -0.52 26.08
C LEU A 74 -12.40 -1.67 25.95
N ALA A 75 -12.76 -2.28 27.08
CA ALA A 75 -13.85 -3.25 27.18
C ALA A 75 -15.22 -2.55 27.07
N ARG A 76 -16.28 -3.25 27.48
CA ARG A 76 -17.64 -2.72 27.45
C ARG A 76 -17.98 -1.98 28.72
N PHE A 77 -18.82 -0.98 28.61
CA PHE A 77 -19.43 -0.25 29.72
C PHE A 77 -20.83 -0.77 30.00
N ALA A 78 -21.22 -0.80 31.27
CA ALA A 78 -22.54 -1.25 31.72
C ALA A 78 -23.67 -0.39 31.14
N ASN A 79 -23.45 0.94 31.14
CA ASN A 79 -24.47 1.92 30.74
C ASN A 79 -23.83 2.94 29.78
N GLY A 80 -24.19 2.94 28.51
CA GLY A 80 -23.92 3.98 27.50
C GLY A 80 -22.52 4.56 27.46
N PRO A 81 -22.31 5.61 26.69
CA PRO A 81 -21.10 6.41 26.77
C PRO A 81 -21.05 7.23 28.08
N HIS A 82 -19.83 7.42 28.61
CA HIS A 82 -19.59 8.27 29.78
C HIS A 82 -18.74 9.46 29.41
N GLU A 83 -19.13 10.65 29.85
CA GLU A 83 -18.32 11.86 29.70
C GLU A 83 -17.29 11.92 30.81
N LEU A 84 -16.03 12.02 30.44
CA LEU A 84 -14.90 12.27 31.36
C LEU A 84 -14.55 13.75 31.34
N GLU A 85 -14.38 14.32 32.52
CA GLU A 85 -13.99 15.71 32.69
C GLU A 85 -12.49 15.83 32.96
N ARG A 86 -11.92 17.00 32.66
CA ARG A 86 -10.50 17.26 32.95
C ARG A 86 -10.22 17.13 34.45
N GLY A 87 -9.26 16.27 34.79
CA GLY A 87 -8.84 16.03 36.18
C GLY A 87 -9.51 14.83 36.81
N ASP A 88 -10.52 14.24 36.19
CA ASP A 88 -11.12 12.98 36.66
C ASP A 88 -10.07 11.89 36.77
N ILE A 89 -10.23 11.00 37.75
CA ILE A 89 -9.44 9.76 37.85
C ILE A 89 -10.19 8.67 37.12
N PHE A 90 -9.52 8.06 36.15
CA PHE A 90 -10.08 7.00 35.33
C PHE A 90 -9.11 5.80 35.33
N THR A 91 -9.59 4.64 35.72
CA THR A 91 -8.79 3.43 35.86
C THR A 91 -9.03 2.48 34.68
N ILE A 92 -7.94 2.08 34.01
CA ILE A 92 -7.97 1.04 32.98
C ILE A 92 -7.39 -0.24 33.59
N THR A 93 -8.15 -1.32 33.58
CA THR A 93 -7.77 -2.56 34.27
C THR A 93 -7.70 -3.75 33.32
N THR A 94 -6.86 -4.73 33.67
CA THR A 94 -6.85 -6.03 32.99
C THR A 94 -7.83 -7.03 33.58
N ASP A 95 -8.53 -6.67 34.67
CA ASP A 95 -9.61 -7.46 35.23
C ASP A 95 -10.84 -7.45 34.30
N GLU A 96 -11.61 -8.53 34.33
CA GLU A 96 -12.88 -8.61 33.65
C GLU A 96 -13.96 -7.91 34.50
N VAL A 97 -14.26 -6.66 34.13
CA VAL A 97 -15.26 -5.85 34.84
C VAL A 97 -16.24 -5.22 33.85
N GLU A 98 -17.45 -4.99 34.29
CA GLU A 98 -18.35 -4.08 33.62
C GLU A 98 -17.86 -2.64 33.83
N GLY A 99 -17.59 -1.92 32.71
CA GLY A 99 -17.04 -0.58 32.76
C GLY A 99 -18.03 0.44 33.33
N THR A 100 -17.49 1.40 34.08
CA THR A 100 -18.20 2.54 34.66
C THR A 100 -17.45 3.83 34.27
N LYS A 101 -17.95 5.01 34.75
CA LYS A 101 -17.24 6.27 34.58
C LYS A 101 -15.84 6.24 35.21
N ASP A 102 -15.61 5.44 36.25
CA ASP A 102 -14.37 5.46 37.03
C ASP A 102 -13.40 4.34 36.66
N ARG A 103 -13.88 3.21 36.11
CA ARG A 103 -13.06 2.02 35.85
C ARG A 103 -13.60 1.20 34.69
N VAL A 104 -12.73 0.77 33.77
CA VAL A 104 -13.09 -0.07 32.63
C VAL A 104 -11.98 -1.09 32.34
N GLY A 105 -12.38 -2.26 31.83
CA GLY A 105 -11.45 -3.28 31.38
C GLY A 105 -10.76 -2.90 30.06
N THR A 106 -9.67 -3.61 29.76
CA THR A 106 -8.97 -3.54 28.45
C THR A 106 -8.77 -4.92 27.86
N THR A 107 -8.69 -4.99 26.52
CA THR A 107 -8.35 -6.22 25.79
C THR A 107 -6.87 -6.61 25.95
N TYR A 108 -6.03 -5.69 26.39
CA TYR A 108 -4.59 -5.89 26.49
C TYR A 108 -4.13 -6.21 27.90
N LYS A 109 -3.81 -7.48 28.15
CA LYS A 109 -3.40 -7.96 29.49
C LYS A 109 -2.01 -7.50 29.92
N GLY A 110 -1.15 -7.07 29.00
CA GLY A 110 0.19 -6.52 29.28
C GLY A 110 0.20 -5.06 29.72
N LEU A 111 -0.94 -4.34 29.67
CA LEU A 111 -0.99 -2.91 29.89
C LEU A 111 -0.30 -2.44 31.19
N PRO A 112 -0.52 -3.07 32.35
CA PRO A 112 0.14 -2.63 33.58
C PRO A 112 1.66 -2.83 33.58
N GLY A 113 2.15 -3.84 32.85
CA GLY A 113 3.59 -4.11 32.73
C GLY A 113 4.33 -3.16 31.82
N ASP A 114 3.64 -2.60 30.84
CA ASP A 114 4.23 -1.73 29.83
C ASP A 114 4.12 -0.24 30.20
N CYS A 115 3.14 0.15 31.05
CA CYS A 115 2.91 1.52 31.45
C CYS A 115 3.69 1.93 32.70
N LYS A 116 4.08 3.20 32.74
CA LYS A 116 4.69 3.85 33.94
C LYS A 116 4.07 5.22 34.17
N PRO A 117 4.16 5.79 35.37
CA PRO A 117 3.72 7.15 35.64
C PRO A 117 4.29 8.16 34.67
N GLY A 118 3.42 9.06 34.16
CA GLY A 118 3.74 10.05 33.15
C GLY A 118 3.47 9.60 31.70
N ASP A 119 3.25 8.32 31.42
CA ASP A 119 2.87 7.85 30.10
C ASP A 119 1.46 8.35 29.75
N ARG A 120 1.24 8.67 28.47
CA ARG A 120 -0.06 9.07 27.96
C ARG A 120 -0.77 7.91 27.30
N ILE A 121 -2.07 7.83 27.53
CA ILE A 121 -2.98 6.90 26.86
C ILE A 121 -3.99 7.74 26.10
N LEU A 122 -4.07 7.51 24.79
CA LEU A 122 -5.01 8.14 23.88
C LEU A 122 -6.18 7.21 23.64
N ILE A 123 -7.40 7.68 23.77
CA ILE A 123 -8.63 6.91 23.58
C ILE A 123 -9.42 7.52 22.44
N ASP A 124 -9.99 6.66 21.57
CA ASP A 124 -10.77 7.06 20.38
C ASP A 124 -9.97 8.03 19.47
N ASP A 125 -8.79 7.58 19.06
CA ASP A 125 -7.85 8.31 18.18
C ASP A 125 -7.45 9.70 18.74
N GLY A 126 -7.31 9.77 20.07
CA GLY A 126 -6.85 10.97 20.76
C GLY A 126 -7.96 11.97 21.13
N LYS A 127 -9.23 11.67 20.90
CA LYS A 127 -10.35 12.51 21.35
C LYS A 127 -10.35 12.66 22.87
N VAL A 128 -9.98 11.61 23.59
CA VAL A 128 -9.76 11.64 25.04
C VAL A 128 -8.31 11.29 25.32
N THR A 129 -7.63 12.08 26.15
CA THR A 129 -6.26 11.82 26.59
C THR A 129 -6.21 11.70 28.09
N VAL A 130 -5.61 10.61 28.58
CA VAL A 130 -5.36 10.37 29.99
C VAL A 130 -3.86 10.15 30.22
N GLU A 131 -3.37 10.55 31.41
CA GLU A 131 -1.98 10.37 31.82
C GLU A 131 -1.91 9.37 33.00
N VAL A 132 -1.02 8.42 32.92
CA VAL A 132 -0.80 7.44 33.97
C VAL A 132 -0.26 8.11 35.23
N VAL A 133 -0.97 7.94 36.35
CA VAL A 133 -0.57 8.46 37.67
C VAL A 133 0.19 7.37 38.42
N GLU A 134 -0.35 6.15 38.45
CA GLU A 134 0.26 5.01 39.11
C GLU A 134 -0.23 3.69 38.51
N VAL A 135 0.54 2.62 38.72
CA VAL A 135 0.14 1.25 38.36
C VAL A 135 0.06 0.43 39.65
N LYS A 136 -1.10 -0.19 39.89
CA LYS A 136 -1.40 -1.02 41.08
C LYS A 136 -1.92 -2.38 40.66
N GLY A 137 -1.07 -3.39 40.65
CA GLY A 137 -1.45 -4.74 40.25
C GLY A 137 -1.99 -4.75 38.82
N ASN A 138 -3.28 -5.03 38.66
CA ASN A 138 -3.97 -5.06 37.32
C ASN A 138 -4.50 -3.71 36.89
N ASP A 139 -4.42 -2.68 37.70
CA ASP A 139 -4.99 -1.35 37.48
C ASP A 139 -3.93 -0.34 37.02
N VAL A 140 -4.19 0.32 35.91
CA VAL A 140 -3.49 1.51 35.47
C VAL A 140 -4.37 2.72 35.81
N VAL A 141 -4.01 3.42 36.89
CA VAL A 141 -4.74 4.60 37.38
C VAL A 141 -4.29 5.80 36.58
N THR A 142 -5.22 6.48 35.97
CA THR A 142 -4.93 7.63 35.09
C THR A 142 -5.69 8.87 35.53
N LYS A 143 -5.20 10.03 35.09
CA LYS A 143 -5.86 11.34 35.23
C LYS A 143 -6.21 11.90 33.85
N VAL A 144 -7.44 12.36 33.68
CA VAL A 144 -7.91 12.91 32.42
C VAL A 144 -7.23 14.27 32.14
N ILE A 145 -6.52 14.36 31.02
CA ILE A 145 -5.85 15.56 30.52
C ILE A 145 -6.73 16.28 29.48
N GLN A 146 -7.24 15.51 28.50
CA GLN A 146 -8.21 16.03 27.51
C GLN A 146 -9.55 15.33 27.73
N PRO A 147 -10.61 16.08 28.07
CA PRO A 147 -11.93 15.56 28.34
C PRO A 147 -12.64 15.05 27.10
N GLY A 148 -13.64 14.20 27.28
CA GLY A 148 -14.53 13.72 26.21
C GLY A 148 -15.21 12.40 26.55
N ALA A 149 -15.99 11.89 25.60
CA ALA A 149 -16.79 10.69 25.76
C ALA A 149 -15.96 9.40 25.57
N VAL A 150 -16.10 8.48 26.51
CA VAL A 150 -15.60 7.08 26.39
C VAL A 150 -16.77 6.13 26.22
N SER A 151 -16.61 5.11 25.38
CA SER A 151 -17.67 4.13 25.10
C SER A 151 -17.09 2.77 24.75
N ASN A 152 -17.97 1.79 24.49
CA ASN A 152 -17.63 0.40 24.22
C ASN A 152 -16.58 0.25 23.11
N SER A 153 -15.59 -0.59 23.37
CA SER A 153 -14.62 -1.06 22.37
C SER A 153 -13.79 0.03 21.69
N LYS A 154 -13.68 1.22 22.28
CA LYS A 154 -12.83 2.30 21.74
C LYS A 154 -11.39 1.90 21.73
N GLY A 155 -10.68 2.27 20.65
CA GLY A 155 -9.24 2.04 20.51
C GLY A 155 -8.43 2.79 21.57
N ILE A 156 -7.34 2.17 22.00
CA ILE A 156 -6.35 2.77 22.89
C ILE A 156 -5.01 2.81 22.15
N ASN A 157 -4.37 3.97 22.18
CA ASN A 157 -3.01 4.16 21.70
C ASN A 157 -2.11 4.57 22.87
N LEU A 158 -0.88 4.09 22.84
CA LEU A 158 0.13 4.37 23.86
C LEU A 158 1.38 4.99 23.21
N PRO A 159 1.36 6.30 22.93
CA PRO A 159 2.48 6.97 22.28
C PRO A 159 3.76 6.83 23.09
N GLY A 160 4.86 6.42 22.45
CA GLY A 160 6.15 6.26 23.11
C GLY A 160 6.31 5.05 24.02
N VAL A 161 5.25 4.25 24.22
CA VAL A 161 5.32 3.02 25.04
C VAL A 161 5.63 1.82 24.13
N ALA A 162 6.64 1.07 24.50
CA ALA A 162 6.99 -0.19 23.83
C ALA A 162 6.04 -1.30 24.29
N VAL A 163 4.90 -1.44 23.59
CA VAL A 163 3.92 -2.49 23.91
C VAL A 163 4.44 -3.88 23.54
N SER A 164 4.29 -4.85 24.45
CA SER A 164 4.76 -6.24 24.28
C SER A 164 3.77 -7.14 23.53
N VAL A 165 2.90 -6.55 22.68
CA VAL A 165 1.92 -7.29 21.89
C VAL A 165 2.60 -8.03 20.72
N PRO A 166 2.25 -9.29 20.42
CA PRO A 166 2.73 -9.98 19.22
C PRO A 166 2.37 -9.22 17.94
N ALA A 167 3.19 -9.33 16.89
CA ALA A 167 2.90 -8.72 15.60
C ALA A 167 1.59 -9.22 14.95
N LEU A 168 1.24 -10.50 15.19
CA LEU A 168 0.00 -11.13 14.74
C LEU A 168 -0.83 -11.59 15.93
N SER A 169 -2.07 -11.14 16.02
CA SER A 169 -3.08 -11.75 16.88
C SER A 169 -3.51 -13.13 16.32
N GLU A 170 -4.20 -13.95 17.13
CA GLU A 170 -4.75 -15.22 16.64
C GLU A 170 -5.74 -14.99 15.48
N LYS A 171 -6.55 -13.93 15.56
CA LYS A 171 -7.42 -13.52 14.45
C LYS A 171 -6.62 -13.19 13.19
N ASP A 172 -5.53 -12.44 13.30
CA ASP A 172 -4.70 -12.10 12.14
C ASP A 172 -4.09 -13.33 11.47
N LYS A 173 -3.75 -14.36 12.23
CA LYS A 173 -3.26 -15.63 11.71
C LYS A 173 -4.32 -16.36 10.88
N GLU A 174 -5.57 -16.34 11.35
CA GLU A 174 -6.71 -16.91 10.62
C GLU A 174 -7.03 -16.07 9.38
N ASP A 175 -7.07 -14.77 9.52
CA ASP A 175 -7.29 -13.79 8.44
C ASP A 175 -6.23 -13.93 7.33
N LEU A 176 -4.97 -14.13 7.70
CA LEU A 176 -3.86 -14.36 6.78
C LEU A 176 -4.06 -15.66 5.97
N ARG A 177 -4.38 -16.77 6.67
CA ARG A 177 -4.66 -18.05 5.99
C ARG A 177 -5.85 -17.94 5.05
N TRP A 178 -6.92 -17.25 5.47
CA TRP A 178 -8.07 -17.00 4.62
C TRP A 178 -7.70 -16.15 3.40
N GLY A 179 -7.05 -15.00 3.60
CA GLY A 179 -6.68 -14.09 2.52
C GLY A 179 -5.81 -14.74 1.44
N MET A 180 -4.85 -15.58 1.86
CA MET A 180 -4.02 -16.36 0.93
C MET A 180 -4.85 -17.35 0.12
N LYS A 181 -5.72 -18.13 0.77
CA LYS A 181 -6.60 -19.11 0.11
C LYS A 181 -7.64 -18.45 -0.79
N ALA A 182 -8.13 -17.26 -0.43
CA ALA A 182 -9.06 -16.49 -1.23
C ALA A 182 -8.42 -15.89 -2.50
N GLY A 183 -7.08 -15.90 -2.62
CA GLY A 183 -6.36 -15.40 -3.78
C GLY A 183 -6.00 -13.92 -3.71
N ALA A 184 -5.64 -13.42 -2.52
CA ALA A 184 -5.05 -12.10 -2.35
C ALA A 184 -3.71 -11.98 -3.11
N ASP A 185 -3.42 -10.80 -3.64
CA ASP A 185 -2.14 -10.48 -4.28
C ASP A 185 -1.13 -9.95 -3.28
N PHE A 186 -1.62 -9.28 -2.21
CA PHE A 186 -0.82 -8.69 -1.14
C PHE A 186 -1.50 -8.88 0.21
N ILE A 187 -0.68 -8.95 1.26
CA ILE A 187 -1.10 -8.81 2.66
C ILE A 187 -0.54 -7.49 3.19
N ALA A 188 -1.33 -6.71 3.92
CA ALA A 188 -0.82 -5.60 4.72
C ALA A 188 -0.77 -6.01 6.19
N LEU A 189 0.39 -5.84 6.83
CA LEU A 189 0.61 -6.12 8.23
C LEU A 189 0.54 -4.82 9.03
N SER A 190 -0.40 -4.73 9.96
CA SER A 190 -0.61 -3.57 10.83
C SER A 190 0.41 -3.52 11.97
N PHE A 191 0.71 -2.32 12.44
CA PHE A 191 1.55 -2.04 13.60
C PHE A 191 2.96 -2.65 13.55
N VAL A 192 3.57 -2.68 12.37
CA VAL A 192 4.95 -3.14 12.19
C VAL A 192 5.91 -2.27 12.98
N ARG A 193 6.84 -2.89 13.71
CA ARG A 193 7.84 -2.23 14.56
C ARG A 193 9.27 -2.48 14.09
N ASN A 194 9.54 -3.64 13.50
CA ASN A 194 10.85 -4.05 13.03
C ASN A 194 10.78 -5.15 11.96
N ALA A 195 11.92 -5.52 11.38
CA ALA A 195 12.01 -6.54 10.34
C ALA A 195 11.59 -7.95 10.79
N ALA A 196 11.69 -8.26 12.10
CA ALA A 196 11.35 -9.58 12.60
C ALA A 196 9.84 -9.86 12.57
N ASP A 197 9.00 -8.82 12.58
CA ASP A 197 7.54 -8.97 12.49
C ASP A 197 7.11 -9.69 11.20
N ASN A 198 7.90 -9.61 10.12
CA ASN A 198 7.63 -10.33 8.87
C ASN A 198 7.89 -11.85 8.97
N LYS A 199 8.70 -12.30 9.94
CA LYS A 199 9.01 -13.73 10.10
C LYS A 199 7.78 -14.53 10.50
N ASP A 200 6.96 -13.98 11.41
CA ASP A 200 5.74 -14.64 11.88
C ASP A 200 4.72 -14.80 10.73
N VAL A 201 4.63 -13.80 9.85
CA VAL A 201 3.82 -13.89 8.63
C VAL A 201 4.34 -15.00 7.71
N HIS A 202 5.65 -15.06 7.49
CA HIS A 202 6.25 -16.06 6.63
C HIS A 202 6.09 -17.49 7.17
N VAL A 203 6.12 -17.70 8.49
CA VAL A 203 5.85 -19.02 9.10
C VAL A 203 4.48 -19.53 8.67
N ILE A 204 3.45 -18.68 8.76
CA ILE A 204 2.09 -19.06 8.37
C ILE A 204 1.97 -19.26 6.85
N MET A 205 2.65 -18.42 6.06
CA MET A 205 2.68 -18.58 4.60
C MET A 205 3.31 -19.92 4.19
N ASP A 206 4.38 -20.33 4.87
CA ASP A 206 5.05 -21.61 4.64
C ASP A 206 4.15 -22.80 5.04
N GLU A 207 3.34 -22.68 6.10
CA GLU A 207 2.29 -23.65 6.45
C GLU A 207 1.23 -23.79 5.35
N VAL A 208 0.84 -22.67 4.71
CA VAL A 208 -0.13 -22.66 3.60
C VAL A 208 0.49 -23.20 2.30
N GLY A 209 1.82 -23.16 2.18
CA GLY A 209 2.58 -23.77 1.09
C GLY A 209 3.03 -22.81 -0.02
N PHE A 210 2.76 -21.49 0.10
CA PHE A 210 3.27 -20.50 -0.83
C PHE A 210 3.37 -19.12 -0.14
N ARG A 211 4.15 -18.21 -0.73
CA ARG A 211 4.30 -16.85 -0.22
C ARG A 211 3.75 -15.83 -1.20
N ILE A 212 3.13 -14.79 -0.65
CA ILE A 212 2.70 -13.59 -1.38
C ILE A 212 3.35 -12.36 -0.75
N PRO A 213 3.49 -11.24 -1.48
CA PRO A 213 4.10 -10.03 -0.97
C PRO A 213 3.40 -9.46 0.27
N VAL A 214 4.20 -8.98 1.22
CA VAL A 214 3.75 -8.35 2.47
C VAL A 214 4.09 -6.87 2.47
N ILE A 215 3.08 -6.03 2.71
CA ILE A 215 3.21 -4.58 2.86
C ILE A 215 3.25 -4.25 4.35
N ALA A 216 4.33 -3.62 4.81
CA ALA A 216 4.44 -3.13 6.18
C ALA A 216 3.67 -1.82 6.34
N LYS A 217 2.77 -1.75 7.31
CA LYS A 217 2.10 -0.49 7.66
C LYS A 217 2.94 0.26 8.69
N ILE A 218 3.36 1.45 8.32
CA ILE A 218 4.15 2.36 9.16
C ILE A 218 3.17 3.22 9.95
N GLU A 219 2.93 2.83 11.18
CA GLU A 219 1.90 3.36 12.10
C GLU A 219 2.48 3.73 13.48
N LYS A 220 3.69 3.28 13.77
CA LYS A 220 4.34 3.42 15.08
C LYS A 220 5.68 4.15 14.98
N PRO A 221 6.05 5.00 15.96
CA PRO A 221 7.37 5.63 16.01
C PRO A 221 8.52 4.62 15.98
N GLN A 222 8.37 3.44 16.63
CA GLN A 222 9.36 2.38 16.60
C GLN A 222 9.69 1.87 15.19
N ALA A 223 8.70 1.92 14.27
CA ALA A 223 8.95 1.57 12.87
C ALA A 223 9.88 2.58 12.17
N LEU A 224 9.91 3.83 12.63
CA LEU A 224 10.77 4.87 12.06
C LEU A 224 12.24 4.69 12.45
N ASP A 225 12.49 4.22 13.66
CA ASP A 225 13.82 3.89 14.13
C ASP A 225 14.42 2.71 13.34
N ASN A 226 13.55 1.78 12.91
CA ASN A 226 13.90 0.55 12.21
C ASN A 226 13.52 0.58 10.72
N LEU A 227 13.28 1.77 10.13
CA LEU A 227 12.64 1.90 8.82
C LEU A 227 13.46 1.24 7.69
N GLU A 228 14.78 1.37 7.71
CA GLU A 228 15.64 0.79 6.68
C GLU A 228 15.59 -0.75 6.69
N GLU A 229 15.60 -1.37 7.88
CA GLU A 229 15.49 -2.82 7.99
C GLU A 229 14.09 -3.33 7.64
N ILE A 230 13.03 -2.57 7.98
CA ILE A 230 11.66 -2.87 7.57
C ILE A 230 11.54 -2.82 6.06
N VAL A 231 12.01 -1.74 5.42
CA VAL A 231 12.01 -1.62 3.97
C VAL A 231 12.82 -2.75 3.31
N ALA A 232 13.90 -3.20 3.93
CA ALA A 232 14.68 -4.33 3.41
C ALA A 232 13.92 -5.66 3.51
N ALA A 233 13.21 -5.91 4.62
CA ALA A 233 12.56 -7.18 4.93
C ALA A 233 11.18 -7.39 4.28
N PHE A 234 10.41 -6.31 4.10
CA PHE A 234 9.06 -6.34 3.52
C PHE A 234 9.07 -6.08 2.01
N ASP A 235 7.98 -6.40 1.32
CA ASP A 235 7.86 -6.24 -0.14
C ASP A 235 7.33 -4.88 -0.58
N GLY A 236 6.80 -4.10 0.34
CA GLY A 236 6.32 -2.74 0.17
C GLY A 236 6.01 -2.11 1.51
N ILE A 237 5.67 -0.84 1.51
CA ILE A 237 5.24 -0.13 2.73
C ILE A 237 3.98 0.69 2.48
N MET A 238 3.23 0.93 3.55
CA MET A 238 2.09 1.83 3.58
C MET A 238 2.31 2.85 4.69
N VAL A 239 2.32 4.13 4.34
CA VAL A 239 2.37 5.23 5.30
C VAL A 239 0.94 5.49 5.78
N ALA A 240 0.57 4.93 6.94
CA ALA A 240 -0.76 5.03 7.52
C ALA A 240 -0.83 6.26 8.44
N ARG A 241 -1.04 7.43 7.81
CA ARG A 241 -0.88 8.74 8.46
C ARG A 241 -1.86 8.98 9.60
N GLY A 242 -3.04 8.37 9.56
CA GLY A 242 -4.03 8.47 10.63
C GLY A 242 -3.51 7.92 11.96
N ASP A 243 -3.09 6.66 11.97
CA ASP A 243 -2.53 6.02 13.17
C ASP A 243 -1.20 6.67 13.57
N LEU A 244 -0.34 6.97 12.59
CA LEU A 244 0.95 7.60 12.84
C LEU A 244 0.81 9.00 13.49
N GLY A 245 -0.17 9.82 13.04
CA GLY A 245 -0.43 11.14 13.60
C GLY A 245 -1.09 11.14 14.99
N VAL A 246 -1.58 9.96 15.43
CA VAL A 246 -2.02 9.75 16.82
C VAL A 246 -0.83 9.37 17.71
N GLU A 247 0.16 8.68 17.16
CA GLU A 247 1.30 8.12 17.89
C GLU A 247 2.50 9.09 17.99
N MET A 248 2.53 10.16 17.17
CA MET A 248 3.62 11.13 17.13
C MET A 248 3.09 12.55 16.87
N PRO A 249 3.92 13.60 17.08
CA PRO A 249 3.55 14.96 16.72
C PRO A 249 3.14 15.09 15.25
N ILE A 250 1.98 15.67 15.00
CA ILE A 250 1.40 15.70 13.64
C ILE A 250 2.27 16.48 12.65
N GLU A 251 3.01 17.46 13.11
CA GLU A 251 3.95 18.25 12.32
C GLU A 251 5.14 17.43 11.77
N GLU A 252 5.43 16.27 12.34
CA GLU A 252 6.50 15.38 11.87
C GLU A 252 6.03 14.43 10.75
N VAL A 253 4.72 14.14 10.70
CA VAL A 253 4.15 13.17 9.74
C VAL A 253 4.52 13.47 8.28
N PRO A 254 4.49 14.74 7.78
CA PRO A 254 4.89 15.03 6.40
C PRO A 254 6.35 14.68 6.07
N LEU A 255 7.26 14.86 7.03
CA LEU A 255 8.68 14.52 6.84
C LEU A 255 8.88 13.00 6.85
N VAL A 256 8.18 12.30 7.72
CA VAL A 256 8.15 10.83 7.76
C VAL A 256 7.64 10.25 6.43
N GLN A 257 6.54 10.80 5.90
CA GLN A 257 6.02 10.39 4.59
C GLN A 257 7.10 10.48 3.51
N LYS A 258 7.80 11.60 3.42
CA LYS A 258 8.87 11.81 2.43
C LYS A 258 10.01 10.81 2.58
N ARG A 259 10.46 10.55 3.82
CA ARG A 259 11.51 9.57 4.12
C ARG A 259 11.08 8.14 3.74
N CYS A 260 9.86 7.76 4.09
CA CYS A 260 9.29 6.46 3.73
C CYS A 260 9.27 6.26 2.20
N ILE A 261 8.78 7.25 1.47
CA ILE A 261 8.71 7.20 0.00
C ILE A 261 10.12 7.10 -0.60
N GLU A 262 11.07 7.90 -0.15
CA GLU A 262 12.45 7.88 -0.65
C GLU A 262 13.09 6.49 -0.48
N LEU A 263 13.05 5.93 0.74
CA LEU A 263 13.64 4.62 1.04
C LEU A 263 12.97 3.47 0.27
N ALA A 264 11.64 3.48 0.16
CA ALA A 264 10.93 2.48 -0.62
C ALA A 264 11.32 2.52 -2.11
N ARG A 265 11.40 3.72 -2.69
CA ARG A 265 11.85 3.91 -4.08
C ARG A 265 13.29 3.43 -4.27
N GLU A 266 14.21 3.75 -3.36
CA GLU A 266 15.59 3.25 -3.40
C GLU A 266 15.67 1.73 -3.40
N ALA A 267 14.80 1.08 -2.63
CA ALA A 267 14.68 -0.37 -2.58
C ALA A 267 13.92 -1.00 -3.76
N ALA A 268 13.35 -0.19 -4.67
CA ALA A 268 12.44 -0.62 -5.74
C ALA A 268 11.21 -1.37 -5.21
N LYS A 269 10.65 -0.90 -4.11
CA LYS A 269 9.45 -1.45 -3.45
C LYS A 269 8.32 -0.43 -3.52
N PRO A 270 7.06 -0.87 -3.73
CA PRO A 270 5.92 0.04 -3.80
C PRO A 270 5.66 0.70 -2.45
N VAL A 271 5.25 1.96 -2.50
CA VAL A 271 4.81 2.72 -1.34
C VAL A 271 3.43 3.31 -1.56
N ILE A 272 2.55 3.05 -0.59
CA ILE A 272 1.17 3.56 -0.54
C ILE A 272 1.10 4.67 0.49
N VAL A 273 0.56 5.83 0.11
CA VAL A 273 0.19 6.90 1.06
C VAL A 273 -1.28 6.75 1.39
N ALA A 274 -1.60 6.63 2.67
CA ALA A 274 -2.90 6.23 3.14
C ALA A 274 -3.48 7.19 4.19
N THR A 275 -4.80 7.14 4.34
CA THR A 275 -5.66 7.81 5.31
C THR A 275 -5.80 9.32 5.10
N GLN A 276 -7.05 9.79 5.21
CA GLN A 276 -7.44 11.21 5.12
C GLN A 276 -6.93 11.90 3.85
N MET A 277 -7.02 11.22 2.69
CA MET A 277 -6.59 11.79 1.41
C MET A 277 -7.65 12.74 0.84
N LEU A 278 -8.91 12.29 0.77
CA LEU A 278 -10.08 13.07 0.35
C LEU A 278 -11.23 12.88 1.37
N ASP A 279 -10.91 12.90 2.66
CA ASP A 279 -11.80 12.52 3.75
C ASP A 279 -13.14 13.29 3.73
N SER A 280 -13.11 14.58 3.37
CA SER A 280 -14.34 15.37 3.23
C SER A 280 -15.30 14.82 2.17
N MET A 281 -14.80 14.04 1.20
CA MET A 281 -15.63 13.41 0.16
C MET A 281 -16.39 12.18 0.65
N ILE A 282 -16.25 11.77 1.91
CA ILE A 282 -17.18 10.82 2.53
C ILE A 282 -18.60 11.38 2.49
N THR A 283 -18.76 12.68 2.73
CA THR A 283 -20.07 13.36 2.82
C THR A 283 -20.27 14.49 1.80
N ASN A 284 -19.22 14.96 1.14
CA ASN A 284 -19.27 16.06 0.17
C ASN A 284 -18.87 15.60 -1.23
N SER A 285 -19.49 16.15 -2.24
CA SER A 285 -19.22 15.84 -3.66
C SER A 285 -17.89 16.38 -4.19
N SER A 286 -17.19 17.20 -3.40
CA SER A 286 -15.91 17.83 -3.77
C SER A 286 -14.98 17.89 -2.56
N PRO A 287 -13.67 17.73 -2.76
CA PRO A 287 -12.70 17.82 -1.67
C PRO A 287 -12.41 19.27 -1.30
N THR A 288 -11.77 19.46 -0.15
CA THR A 288 -11.14 20.72 0.21
C THR A 288 -9.90 20.99 -0.64
N ARG A 289 -9.47 22.26 -0.67
CA ARG A 289 -8.19 22.64 -1.33
C ARG A 289 -6.98 22.00 -0.65
N ALA A 290 -7.04 21.85 0.68
CA ALA A 290 -5.98 21.21 1.45
C ALA A 290 -5.80 19.74 1.05
N GLU A 291 -6.90 18.99 0.92
CA GLU A 291 -6.88 17.58 0.47
C GLU A 291 -6.37 17.44 -0.96
N ALA A 292 -6.80 18.31 -1.88
CA ALA A 292 -6.28 18.31 -3.24
C ALA A 292 -4.77 18.58 -3.29
N THR A 293 -4.29 19.51 -2.45
CA THR A 293 -2.86 19.83 -2.31
C THR A 293 -2.10 18.66 -1.69
N ASP A 294 -2.66 17.97 -0.70
CA ASP A 294 -2.06 16.81 -0.06
C ASP A 294 -1.91 15.63 -1.03
N CYS A 295 -2.94 15.32 -1.82
CA CYS A 295 -2.87 14.33 -2.89
C CYS A 295 -1.77 14.66 -3.91
N ALA A 296 -1.72 15.92 -4.37
CA ALA A 296 -0.69 16.38 -5.30
C ALA A 296 0.71 16.26 -4.69
N ASN A 297 0.88 16.64 -3.41
CA ASN A 297 2.15 16.54 -2.71
C ASN A 297 2.64 15.09 -2.59
N ALA A 298 1.75 14.13 -2.26
CA ALA A 298 2.10 12.71 -2.22
C ALA A 298 2.59 12.18 -3.59
N VAL A 299 1.99 12.65 -4.70
CA VAL A 299 2.43 12.33 -6.06
C VAL A 299 3.82 12.91 -6.33
N LEU A 300 4.06 14.17 -5.98
CA LEU A 300 5.35 14.86 -6.17
C LEU A 300 6.46 14.29 -5.28
N ASP A 301 6.11 13.79 -4.10
CA ASP A 301 7.03 13.03 -3.25
C ASP A 301 7.47 11.73 -3.92
N GLY A 302 6.68 11.24 -4.87
CA GLY A 302 6.97 10.05 -5.67
C GLY A 302 6.33 8.77 -5.14
N ALA A 303 5.18 8.84 -4.47
CA ALA A 303 4.41 7.67 -4.06
C ALA A 303 4.03 6.79 -5.27
N ASP A 304 3.96 5.47 -5.07
CA ASP A 304 3.44 4.55 -6.10
C ASP A 304 1.92 4.61 -6.15
N ALA A 305 1.27 4.73 -4.99
CA ALA A 305 -0.18 4.77 -4.91
C ALA A 305 -0.69 5.65 -3.77
N LEU A 306 -1.90 6.16 -3.94
CA LEU A 306 -2.70 6.86 -2.93
C LEU A 306 -3.92 6.00 -2.58
N MET A 307 -4.29 5.93 -1.31
CA MET A 307 -5.38 5.09 -0.84
C MET A 307 -6.57 5.91 -0.36
N LEU A 308 -7.76 5.52 -0.81
CA LEU A 308 -9.05 5.96 -0.30
C LEU A 308 -9.58 4.92 0.70
N SER A 309 -9.99 5.36 1.86
CA SER A 309 -10.46 4.53 2.99
C SER A 309 -11.99 4.62 3.15
N GLY A 310 -12.46 5.50 4.04
CA GLY A 310 -13.87 5.79 4.25
C GLY A 310 -14.56 6.32 3.01
N GLU A 311 -13.84 7.09 2.19
CA GLU A 311 -14.32 7.72 0.98
C GLU A 311 -14.94 6.71 0.00
N THR A 312 -14.36 5.51 -0.11
CA THR A 312 -14.87 4.45 -1.00
C THR A 312 -15.65 3.37 -0.27
N SER A 313 -15.37 3.10 1.02
CA SER A 313 -16.01 2.00 1.74
C SER A 313 -17.42 2.33 2.23
N VAL A 314 -17.64 3.56 2.69
CA VAL A 314 -18.91 4.02 3.28
C VAL A 314 -19.37 5.39 2.76
N GLY A 315 -18.54 6.07 1.96
CA GLY A 315 -18.79 7.41 1.48
C GLY A 315 -19.99 7.50 0.51
N ALA A 316 -20.73 8.59 0.59
CA ALA A 316 -21.84 8.88 -0.31
C ALA A 316 -21.37 9.17 -1.75
N PHE A 317 -20.11 9.57 -1.93
CA PHE A 317 -19.52 9.99 -3.21
C PHE A 317 -18.32 9.13 -3.60
N ALA A 318 -18.42 7.81 -3.41
CA ALA A 318 -17.30 6.88 -3.60
C ALA A 318 -16.67 6.93 -5.01
N ILE A 319 -17.47 6.92 -6.05
CA ILE A 319 -16.99 6.94 -7.44
C ILE A 319 -16.39 8.31 -7.79
N GLU A 320 -17.04 9.38 -7.36
CA GLU A 320 -16.56 10.76 -7.54
C GLU A 320 -15.22 11.00 -6.83
N ALA A 321 -15.02 10.39 -5.64
CA ALA A 321 -13.75 10.46 -4.91
C ALA A 321 -12.61 9.83 -5.73
N VAL A 322 -12.83 8.65 -6.30
CA VAL A 322 -11.83 7.97 -7.17
C VAL A 322 -11.56 8.80 -8.43
N ALA A 323 -12.61 9.28 -9.10
CA ALA A 323 -12.47 10.10 -10.30
C ALA A 323 -11.76 11.43 -10.00
N THR A 324 -12.03 12.04 -8.86
CA THR A 324 -11.36 13.28 -8.41
C THR A 324 -9.89 13.03 -8.12
N MET A 325 -9.55 11.98 -7.37
CA MET A 325 -8.17 11.59 -7.13
C MET A 325 -7.42 11.31 -8.44
N ALA A 326 -8.06 10.61 -9.38
CA ALA A 326 -7.48 10.32 -10.69
C ALA A 326 -7.16 11.61 -11.46
N ARG A 327 -8.06 12.62 -11.44
CA ARG A 327 -7.81 13.93 -12.07
C ARG A 327 -6.70 14.71 -11.39
N ILE A 328 -6.64 14.71 -10.05
CA ILE A 328 -5.57 15.38 -9.29
C ILE A 328 -4.22 14.76 -9.66
N ILE A 329 -4.12 13.43 -9.62
CA ILE A 329 -2.88 12.71 -9.98
C ILE A 329 -2.47 13.06 -11.42
N ALA A 330 -3.38 12.89 -12.39
CA ALA A 330 -3.09 13.13 -13.81
C ALA A 330 -2.60 14.56 -14.05
N ARG A 331 -3.28 15.56 -13.46
CA ARG A 331 -2.90 16.97 -13.62
C ARG A 331 -1.57 17.30 -12.93
N THR A 332 -1.31 16.72 -11.76
CA THR A 332 -0.05 16.87 -11.05
C THR A 332 1.12 16.30 -11.85
N GLU A 333 0.94 15.10 -12.42
CA GLU A 333 1.95 14.46 -13.26
C GLU A 333 2.19 15.20 -14.56
N GLU A 334 1.13 15.78 -15.18
CA GLU A 334 1.25 16.54 -16.40
C GLU A 334 2.01 17.87 -16.22
N GLY A 335 1.71 18.60 -15.15
CA GLY A 335 2.26 19.93 -14.91
C GLY A 335 3.43 20.01 -13.93
N GLY A 336 3.67 18.94 -13.14
CA GLY A 336 4.66 18.92 -12.08
C GLY A 336 5.68 17.77 -12.17
N PHE A 337 5.75 17.08 -13.29
CA PHE A 337 6.57 15.88 -13.41
C PHE A 337 8.05 16.13 -13.04
N GLU A 338 8.62 17.23 -13.50
CA GLU A 338 10.00 17.63 -13.22
C GLU A 338 10.27 17.94 -11.74
N MET A 339 9.20 18.13 -10.94
CA MET A 339 9.30 18.36 -9.49
C MET A 339 9.45 17.05 -8.71
N ILE A 340 9.18 15.90 -9.32
CA ILE A 340 9.37 14.60 -8.67
C ILE A 340 10.87 14.39 -8.46
N ARG A 341 11.26 14.25 -7.19
CA ARG A 341 12.66 14.14 -6.82
C ARG A 341 13.35 12.95 -7.49
N ALA A 342 14.45 13.21 -8.19
CA ALA A 342 15.27 12.16 -8.77
C ALA A 342 15.93 11.29 -7.68
N LEU A 343 16.04 9.98 -7.92
CA LEU A 343 16.80 9.10 -7.04
C LEU A 343 18.31 9.38 -7.14
N ARG A 344 18.94 9.61 -5.99
CA ARG A 344 20.37 9.92 -5.88
C ARG A 344 21.24 8.68 -5.69
N THR A 345 20.66 7.55 -5.33
CA THR A 345 21.37 6.31 -5.02
C THR A 345 21.90 5.62 -6.28
N THR A 346 23.15 5.17 -6.21
CA THR A 346 23.74 4.32 -7.23
C THR A 346 23.21 2.88 -7.08
N PRO A 347 22.78 2.23 -8.17
CA PRO A 347 22.32 0.86 -8.10
C PRO A 347 23.42 -0.10 -7.61
N LYS A 348 23.13 -0.88 -6.57
CA LYS A 348 24.06 -1.87 -6.00
C LYS A 348 24.00 -3.24 -6.69
N LYS A 349 22.97 -3.49 -7.52
CA LYS A 349 22.73 -4.78 -8.19
C LYS A 349 22.73 -4.61 -9.71
N LYS A 350 23.15 -5.65 -10.43
CA LYS A 350 23.20 -5.70 -11.90
C LYS A 350 21.88 -5.24 -12.56
N GLY A 351 20.75 -5.82 -12.16
CA GLY A 351 19.44 -5.46 -12.70
C GLY A 351 19.06 -3.99 -12.46
N GLY A 352 19.49 -3.40 -11.35
CA GLY A 352 19.31 -1.97 -11.09
C GLY A 352 20.15 -1.09 -11.99
N ALA A 353 21.37 -1.49 -12.29
CA ALA A 353 22.25 -0.77 -13.22
C ALA A 353 21.70 -0.81 -14.65
N ILE A 354 21.29 -1.99 -15.13
CA ILE A 354 20.70 -2.17 -16.47
C ILE A 354 19.40 -1.36 -16.61
N THR A 355 18.50 -1.40 -15.64
CA THR A 355 17.22 -0.66 -15.72
C THR A 355 17.43 0.86 -15.68
N ARG A 356 18.44 1.35 -14.95
CA ARG A 356 18.81 2.75 -14.95
C ARG A 356 19.39 3.18 -16.30
N ALA A 357 20.34 2.41 -16.83
CA ALA A 357 20.91 2.65 -18.15
C ALA A 357 19.84 2.63 -19.24
N ALA A 358 18.85 1.71 -19.15
CA ALA A 358 17.74 1.64 -20.10
C ALA A 358 16.88 2.91 -20.10
N ALA A 359 16.61 3.50 -18.94
CA ALA A 359 15.87 4.75 -18.85
C ALA A 359 16.67 5.94 -19.42
N GLU A 360 17.98 6.00 -19.13
CA GLU A 360 18.88 7.03 -19.64
C GLU A 360 19.04 6.92 -21.18
N VAL A 361 19.31 5.71 -21.69
CA VAL A 361 19.39 5.46 -23.14
C VAL A 361 18.06 5.75 -23.82
N GLY A 362 16.93 5.32 -23.21
CA GLY A 362 15.59 5.59 -23.72
C GLY A 362 15.33 7.09 -23.90
N ALA A 363 15.78 7.92 -22.97
CA ALA A 363 15.63 9.38 -23.08
C ALA A 363 16.48 9.94 -24.25
N ILE A 364 17.70 9.43 -24.45
CA ILE A 364 18.61 9.88 -25.53
C ILE A 364 18.07 9.51 -26.91
N VAL A 365 17.54 8.28 -27.07
CA VAL A 365 17.05 7.79 -28.36
C VAL A 365 15.58 8.15 -28.64
N GLY A 366 14.93 8.88 -27.74
CA GLY A 366 13.52 9.23 -27.86
C GLY A 366 12.59 8.01 -27.83
N ALA A 367 12.87 7.04 -26.96
CA ALA A 367 12.09 5.81 -26.88
C ALA A 367 10.64 6.07 -26.50
N LYS A 368 9.71 5.43 -27.22
CA LYS A 368 8.27 5.51 -26.97
C LYS A 368 7.87 4.77 -25.70
N TYR A 369 8.51 3.63 -25.43
CA TYR A 369 8.30 2.79 -24.26
C TYR A 369 9.62 2.19 -23.75
N LEU A 370 9.66 2.00 -22.42
CA LEU A 370 10.57 1.04 -21.79
C LEU A 370 9.81 -0.28 -21.68
N VAL A 371 10.30 -1.30 -22.32
CA VAL A 371 9.69 -2.64 -22.34
C VAL A 371 10.50 -3.57 -21.45
N THR A 372 9.83 -4.34 -20.59
CA THR A 372 10.52 -5.34 -19.80
C THR A 372 9.79 -6.68 -19.83
N PHE A 373 10.57 -7.75 -19.93
CA PHE A 373 10.09 -9.11 -19.70
C PHE A 373 10.43 -9.52 -18.26
N THR A 374 9.45 -9.93 -17.50
CA THR A 374 9.62 -10.21 -16.08
C THR A 374 8.70 -11.30 -15.58
N GLN A 375 9.21 -12.22 -14.76
CA GLN A 375 8.38 -13.23 -14.08
C GLN A 375 7.91 -12.74 -12.71
N SER A 376 8.80 -12.10 -11.95
CA SER A 376 8.51 -11.64 -10.58
C SER A 376 8.09 -10.17 -10.47
N GLY A 377 8.15 -9.40 -11.58
CA GLY A 377 7.92 -7.95 -11.58
C GLY A 377 9.13 -7.12 -11.13
N ASP A 378 10.26 -7.72 -10.74
CA ASP A 378 11.40 -6.99 -10.18
C ASP A 378 11.98 -5.97 -11.17
N SER A 379 12.18 -6.33 -12.44
CA SER A 379 12.70 -5.41 -13.46
C SER A 379 11.77 -4.22 -13.69
N ALA A 380 10.45 -4.46 -13.71
CA ALA A 380 9.44 -3.40 -13.86
C ALA A 380 9.49 -2.43 -12.68
N ARG A 381 9.52 -2.94 -11.44
CA ARG A 381 9.65 -2.08 -10.23
C ARG A 381 10.95 -1.30 -10.20
N ARG A 382 12.08 -1.89 -10.66
CA ARG A 382 13.37 -1.19 -10.78
C ARG A 382 13.33 -0.07 -11.81
N MET A 383 12.59 -0.20 -12.88
CA MET A 383 12.36 0.90 -13.82
C MET A 383 11.39 1.94 -13.25
N ALA A 384 10.28 1.50 -12.66
CA ALA A 384 9.27 2.36 -12.07
C ALA A 384 9.83 3.31 -11.01
N ARG A 385 10.74 2.84 -10.13
CA ARG A 385 11.37 3.67 -9.09
C ARG A 385 12.09 4.91 -9.61
N LEU A 386 12.56 4.87 -10.87
CA LEU A 386 13.30 5.99 -11.48
C LEU A 386 12.38 7.17 -11.82
N ARG A 387 11.07 6.93 -11.90
CA ARG A 387 10.08 7.94 -12.32
C ARG A 387 10.45 8.56 -13.67
N SER A 388 10.82 7.69 -14.64
CA SER A 388 11.09 8.14 -16.00
C SER A 388 9.81 8.70 -16.67
N PRO A 389 9.90 9.74 -17.50
CA PRO A 389 8.76 10.21 -18.32
C PRO A 389 8.33 9.19 -19.38
N ILE A 390 9.19 8.25 -19.72
CA ILE A 390 8.88 7.19 -20.70
C ILE A 390 8.00 6.14 -20.02
N PRO A 391 6.82 5.80 -20.60
CA PRO A 391 5.94 4.77 -20.04
C PRO A 391 6.60 3.38 -20.05
N ILE A 392 6.18 2.52 -19.13
CA ILE A 392 6.75 1.19 -18.92
C ILE A 392 5.70 0.14 -19.26
N VAL A 393 6.02 -0.75 -20.21
CA VAL A 393 5.23 -1.97 -20.46
C VAL A 393 5.97 -3.17 -19.88
N ALA A 394 5.27 -3.98 -19.10
CA ALA A 394 5.82 -5.18 -18.49
C ALA A 394 5.10 -6.44 -18.99
N PHE A 395 5.80 -7.23 -19.80
CA PHE A 395 5.32 -8.52 -20.26
C PHE A 395 5.67 -9.63 -19.25
N THR A 396 4.67 -10.40 -18.87
CA THR A 396 4.84 -11.49 -17.89
C THR A 396 3.96 -12.69 -18.24
N PRO A 397 4.47 -13.93 -18.08
CA PRO A 397 3.63 -15.13 -18.19
C PRO A 397 2.80 -15.39 -16.93
N GLU A 398 3.10 -14.68 -15.82
CA GLU A 398 2.54 -14.93 -14.51
C GLU A 398 1.37 -14.01 -14.20
N VAL A 399 0.15 -14.55 -14.12
CA VAL A 399 -1.07 -13.78 -13.79
C VAL A 399 -0.96 -13.08 -12.42
N GLY A 400 -0.35 -13.73 -11.44
CA GLY A 400 -0.11 -13.10 -10.13
C GLY A 400 0.80 -11.87 -10.22
N THR A 401 1.83 -11.92 -11.06
CA THR A 401 2.70 -10.77 -11.31
C THR A 401 1.99 -9.66 -12.08
N TYR A 402 1.17 -10.02 -13.07
CA TYR A 402 0.31 -9.08 -13.78
C TYR A 402 -0.57 -8.28 -12.82
N ASN A 403 -1.27 -8.95 -11.91
CA ASN A 403 -2.10 -8.29 -10.91
C ASN A 403 -1.27 -7.41 -9.96
N ARG A 404 -0.14 -7.93 -9.45
CA ARG A 404 0.72 -7.21 -8.49
C ARG A 404 1.34 -5.95 -9.07
N LEU A 405 1.68 -5.95 -10.35
CA LEU A 405 2.24 -4.78 -11.02
C LEU A 405 1.21 -3.65 -11.20
N ALA A 406 -0.09 -3.89 -11.00
CA ALA A 406 -1.11 -2.85 -10.91
C ALA A 406 -0.84 -1.82 -9.82
N LEU A 407 -0.06 -2.16 -8.76
CA LEU A 407 0.37 -1.24 -7.71
C LEU A 407 1.63 -0.43 -8.09
N SER A 408 2.37 -0.83 -9.11
CA SER A 408 3.65 -0.20 -9.45
C SER A 408 3.45 1.05 -10.31
N TRP A 409 4.06 2.16 -9.91
CA TRP A 409 3.99 3.45 -10.59
C TRP A 409 4.35 3.34 -12.09
N GLY A 410 3.50 3.87 -12.95
CA GLY A 410 3.74 3.99 -14.38
C GLY A 410 3.85 2.67 -15.14
N VAL A 411 3.67 1.51 -14.50
CA VAL A 411 3.75 0.21 -15.15
C VAL A 411 2.40 -0.17 -15.76
N GLU A 412 2.44 -0.63 -17.01
CA GLU A 412 1.36 -1.27 -17.74
C GLU A 412 1.73 -2.76 -17.91
N PRO A 413 1.21 -3.64 -17.05
CA PRO A 413 1.50 -5.06 -17.20
C PRO A 413 0.62 -5.70 -18.27
N GLU A 414 1.16 -6.73 -18.93
CA GLU A 414 0.41 -7.58 -19.84
C GLU A 414 0.79 -9.05 -19.68
N VAL A 415 -0.21 -9.92 -19.74
CA VAL A 415 0.03 -11.38 -19.73
C VAL A 415 0.40 -11.83 -21.13
N THR A 416 1.57 -12.46 -21.24
CA THR A 416 2.09 -12.95 -22.51
C THR A 416 2.68 -14.35 -22.36
N PRO A 417 2.65 -15.19 -23.41
CA PRO A 417 3.33 -16.46 -23.34
C PRO A 417 4.82 -16.31 -23.04
N MET A 418 5.38 -17.27 -22.30
CA MET A 418 6.81 -17.33 -22.06
C MET A 418 7.56 -17.62 -23.36
N VAL A 419 8.60 -16.84 -23.63
CA VAL A 419 9.50 -17.05 -24.76
C VAL A 419 10.83 -17.67 -24.29
N LYS A 420 11.45 -18.48 -25.13
CA LYS A 420 12.68 -19.22 -24.81
C LYS A 420 13.93 -18.58 -25.43
N HIS A 421 13.74 -17.82 -26.49
CA HIS A 421 14.84 -17.21 -27.25
C HIS A 421 14.71 -15.68 -27.33
N THR A 422 15.83 -14.99 -27.38
CA THR A 422 15.87 -13.52 -27.42
C THR A 422 15.18 -12.95 -28.66
N ASP A 423 15.28 -13.64 -29.80
CA ASP A 423 14.66 -13.17 -31.06
C ASP A 423 13.11 -13.30 -31.00
N GLU A 424 12.62 -14.37 -30.36
CA GLU A 424 11.18 -14.52 -30.11
C GLU A 424 10.65 -13.42 -29.20
N MET A 425 11.45 -13.04 -28.21
CA MET A 425 11.13 -11.96 -27.27
C MET A 425 10.95 -10.61 -27.99
N VAL A 426 11.90 -10.26 -28.90
CA VAL A 426 11.84 -9.04 -29.67
C VAL A 426 10.64 -9.05 -30.61
N LYS A 427 10.39 -10.18 -31.29
CA LYS A 427 9.23 -10.35 -32.16
C LYS A 427 7.90 -10.24 -31.39
N GLN A 428 7.83 -10.82 -30.20
CA GLN A 428 6.65 -10.71 -29.34
C GLN A 428 6.42 -9.25 -28.91
N ALA A 429 7.49 -8.51 -28.55
CA ALA A 429 7.39 -7.08 -28.21
C ALA A 429 6.87 -6.26 -29.40
N ASP A 430 7.41 -6.45 -30.59
CA ASP A 430 6.96 -5.78 -31.81
C ASP A 430 5.46 -6.02 -32.07
N THR A 431 5.07 -7.31 -32.10
CA THR A 431 3.68 -7.69 -32.38
C THR A 431 2.73 -7.02 -31.39
N LEU A 432 3.00 -7.15 -30.08
CA LEU A 432 2.10 -6.65 -29.05
C LEU A 432 2.05 -5.11 -29.01
N LEU A 433 3.17 -4.43 -29.22
CA LEU A 433 3.19 -2.96 -29.25
C LEU A 433 2.43 -2.39 -30.45
N ILE A 434 2.55 -3.03 -31.62
CA ILE A 434 1.84 -2.62 -32.84
C ILE A 434 0.34 -2.92 -32.71
N GLU A 435 -0.02 -4.16 -32.35
CA GLU A 435 -1.43 -4.58 -32.24
C GLU A 435 -2.21 -3.77 -31.19
N SER A 436 -1.56 -3.42 -30.08
CA SER A 436 -2.17 -2.59 -29.03
C SER A 436 -2.18 -1.09 -29.33
N GLY A 437 -1.57 -0.67 -30.46
CA GLY A 437 -1.45 0.75 -30.84
C GLY A 437 -0.55 1.58 -29.92
N ARG A 438 0.28 0.93 -29.10
CA ARG A 438 1.22 1.60 -28.18
C ARG A 438 2.41 2.21 -28.91
N ALA A 439 2.90 1.54 -29.93
CA ALA A 439 3.98 2.06 -30.76
C ALA A 439 3.74 1.73 -32.24
N HIS A 440 4.30 2.55 -33.12
CA HIS A 440 4.21 2.40 -34.56
C HIS A 440 5.55 1.96 -35.15
N VAL A 441 5.48 1.35 -36.33
CA VAL A 441 6.67 0.96 -37.10
C VAL A 441 7.59 2.17 -37.30
N GLY A 442 8.87 2.00 -36.98
CA GLY A 442 9.89 3.05 -37.03
C GLY A 442 10.13 3.79 -35.72
N GLU A 443 9.27 3.62 -34.69
CA GLU A 443 9.51 4.20 -33.38
C GLU A 443 10.50 3.38 -32.55
N ASN A 444 11.33 4.05 -31.76
CA ASN A 444 12.29 3.39 -30.85
C ASN A 444 11.62 2.91 -29.55
N VAL A 445 12.03 1.76 -29.06
CA VAL A 445 11.75 1.25 -27.71
C VAL A 445 13.04 0.70 -27.10
N VAL A 446 13.09 0.65 -25.76
CA VAL A 446 14.22 0.01 -25.06
C VAL A 446 13.68 -1.24 -24.35
N ILE A 447 14.18 -2.39 -24.76
CA ILE A 447 13.80 -3.70 -24.21
C ILE A 447 14.80 -4.11 -23.13
N VAL A 448 14.32 -4.46 -21.95
CA VAL A 448 15.09 -4.94 -20.81
C VAL A 448 14.67 -6.36 -20.46
N ALA A 449 15.62 -7.27 -20.38
CA ALA A 449 15.34 -8.66 -20.08
C ALA A 449 16.53 -9.40 -19.43
N GLY A 450 16.26 -10.61 -18.96
CA GLY A 450 17.29 -11.61 -18.72
C GLY A 450 17.67 -12.32 -20.03
N SER A 451 18.96 -12.49 -20.27
CA SER A 451 19.47 -13.31 -21.38
C SER A 451 20.40 -14.40 -20.80
N PRO A 452 20.07 -15.71 -20.99
CA PRO A 452 18.89 -16.23 -21.69
C PRO A 452 17.56 -15.94 -20.96
N PRO A 453 16.42 -15.93 -21.70
CA PRO A 453 15.11 -15.75 -21.12
C PRO A 453 14.73 -16.87 -20.15
N GLY A 454 13.76 -16.61 -19.23
CA GLY A 454 13.17 -17.63 -18.36
C GLY A 454 13.92 -17.88 -17.04
N ILE A 455 15.02 -17.17 -16.75
CA ILE A 455 15.75 -17.28 -15.48
C ILE A 455 15.34 -16.12 -14.56
N PRO A 456 14.60 -16.32 -13.47
CA PRO A 456 14.23 -15.25 -12.53
C PRO A 456 15.44 -14.54 -11.96
N GLY A 457 15.39 -13.20 -11.87
CA GLY A 457 16.47 -12.39 -11.31
C GLY A 457 17.69 -12.17 -12.23
N SER A 458 17.63 -12.65 -13.48
CA SER A 458 18.74 -12.58 -14.43
C SER A 458 18.80 -11.31 -15.27
N THR A 459 18.07 -10.24 -14.93
CA THR A 459 18.08 -8.97 -15.68
C THR A 459 19.52 -8.50 -15.94
N ASN A 460 20.01 -8.73 -17.16
CA ASN A 460 21.42 -8.52 -17.53
C ASN A 460 21.62 -7.90 -18.92
N ALA A 461 20.53 -7.69 -19.68
CA ALA A 461 20.61 -7.17 -21.03
C ALA A 461 19.58 -6.04 -21.24
N MET A 462 19.97 -5.06 -22.07
CA MET A 462 19.08 -4.09 -22.68
C MET A 462 19.36 -3.99 -24.17
N ARG A 463 18.32 -3.68 -24.95
CA ARG A 463 18.40 -3.50 -26.40
C ARG A 463 17.60 -2.27 -26.82
N VAL A 464 18.20 -1.37 -27.57
CA VAL A 464 17.45 -0.38 -28.35
C VAL A 464 16.90 -1.09 -29.58
N HIS A 465 15.61 -0.97 -29.82
CA HIS A 465 14.93 -1.67 -30.89
C HIS A 465 14.01 -0.72 -31.66
N VAL A 466 14.04 -0.80 -32.98
CA VAL A 466 13.11 -0.10 -33.86
C VAL A 466 11.90 -0.99 -34.09
N VAL A 467 10.72 -0.52 -33.72
CA VAL A 467 9.48 -1.28 -33.85
C VAL A 467 9.23 -1.61 -35.33
N GLY A 468 8.90 -2.87 -35.61
CA GLY A 468 8.67 -3.40 -36.97
C GLY A 468 9.85 -4.17 -37.56
N ASP A 469 11.06 -3.96 -37.07
CA ASP A 469 12.26 -4.64 -37.61
C ASP A 469 12.23 -6.18 -37.42
N ALA A 470 11.58 -6.65 -36.36
CA ALA A 470 11.49 -8.09 -36.07
C ALA A 470 10.33 -8.78 -36.82
N VAL A 471 9.27 -8.07 -37.15
CA VAL A 471 8.09 -8.61 -37.87
C VAL A 471 8.39 -8.69 -39.38
N GLY A 472 9.19 -7.79 -39.92
CA GLY A 472 9.57 -7.73 -41.33
C GLY A 472 10.51 -8.83 -41.81
N GLY A 473 10.91 -9.79 -40.95
CA GLY A 473 11.75 -10.93 -41.33
C GLY A 473 13.23 -10.64 -41.52
N VAL A 474 13.67 -9.41 -41.35
CA VAL A 474 15.07 -9.01 -41.37
C VAL A 474 15.41 -8.42 -40.00
N VAL A 475 15.88 -9.25 -39.09
CA VAL A 475 16.55 -8.75 -37.91
C VAL A 475 17.83 -8.12 -38.35
N ALA A 476 17.83 -6.83 -38.60
CA ALA A 476 19.05 -6.08 -38.85
C ALA A 476 19.85 -5.98 -37.55
N ALA A 477 20.39 -7.12 -37.11
CA ALA A 477 21.29 -7.17 -35.96
C ALA A 477 22.61 -6.40 -36.26
N TYR A 478 22.85 -6.09 -37.51
CA TYR A 478 24.10 -5.47 -38.00
C TYR A 478 23.81 -4.58 -39.23
N ARG A 479 23.30 -3.42 -39.01
CA ARG A 479 23.43 -2.32 -39.98
C ARG A 479 24.17 -1.17 -39.34
#